data_1adee96cc62e27c0a6d81f3e3d3f6ecb
#
_entry.id   1adee96cc62e27c0a6d81f3e3d3f6ecb
#
_cell.length_a   1.000
_cell.length_b   1.000
_cell.length_c   1.000
_cell.angle_alpha   90.00
_cell.angle_beta   90.00
_cell.angle_gamma   90.00
#
_symmetry.space_group_name_H-M   'P 1'
#
loop_
_entity.id
_entity.type
_entity.pdbx_description
1 polymer ?
#
loop_
_entity_poly.entity_id
_entity_poly.type
_entity_poly.pdbx_seq_one_letter_code
_entity_poly.pdbx_strand_id
1 'polypeptide(L)'
;MKEKFLEKLKEALITYSFSTKIPLVLLDENGETVYSVGNEEPFCKFFKDFTGEMNPCSQTHLYAAKQSEKLGEAYTFFCPAGLIHYTVPVIKKGIFRGSVLAGPILMEFSDQLMISEIMQKFNIDLKYLGMVESKIRSIQVIDPTRVRYLGNLLFIVVFSLLDDEKKELENRKLIAAHQSDLNEKIQDIKDNDNVEFYSYETEKELLLKVRNGDIIGAKNILNDMIGRILFASGGNINIIKSKTLELCTLLSRASIDGGADSNTIIDLNSKFLYKISNIKNIEDLSYWVIHMLD
;
A
#
# COMPACT_ATOMS: atom_id res chain seq x y z
N MET A 1 -10.14 -17.07 -14.60
CA MET A 1 -9.41 -17.90 -13.60
C MET A 1 -9.56 -19.38 -13.97
N LYS A 2 -8.56 -20.27 -13.68
CA LYS A 2 -8.76 -21.71 -13.87
C LYS A 2 -9.82 -22.18 -12.85
N GLU A 3 -10.78 -22.96 -13.29
CA GLU A 3 -11.95 -23.42 -12.51
C GLU A 3 -11.57 -24.01 -11.13
N LYS A 4 -10.55 -24.86 -11.09
CA LYS A 4 -10.03 -25.47 -9.86
C LYS A 4 -9.48 -24.47 -8.82
N PHE A 5 -8.89 -23.34 -9.27
CA PHE A 5 -8.44 -22.27 -8.36
C PHE A 5 -9.62 -21.50 -7.78
N LEU A 6 -10.61 -21.19 -8.63
CA LEU A 6 -11.81 -20.48 -8.19
C LEU A 6 -12.58 -21.26 -7.12
N GLU A 7 -12.69 -22.59 -7.28
CA GLU A 7 -13.34 -23.43 -6.28
C GLU A 7 -12.61 -23.43 -4.93
N LYS A 8 -11.29 -23.59 -4.93
CA LYS A 8 -10.49 -23.48 -3.70
C LYS A 8 -10.61 -22.11 -3.04
N LEU A 9 -10.62 -21.05 -3.84
CA LEU A 9 -10.79 -19.68 -3.33
C LEU A 9 -12.16 -19.53 -2.68
N LYS A 10 -13.23 -19.99 -3.31
CA LYS A 10 -14.58 -19.95 -2.73
C LYS A 10 -14.67 -20.70 -1.39
N GLU A 11 -14.09 -21.89 -1.28
CA GLU A 11 -14.06 -22.66 -0.02
C GLU A 11 -13.34 -21.87 1.09
N ALA A 12 -12.20 -21.26 0.78
CA ALA A 12 -11.47 -20.44 1.74
C ALA A 12 -12.25 -19.18 2.16
N LEU A 13 -12.93 -18.52 1.21
CA LEU A 13 -13.78 -17.37 1.49
C LEU A 13 -14.98 -17.72 2.35
N ILE A 14 -15.62 -18.88 2.10
CA ILE A 14 -16.70 -19.41 2.95
C ILE A 14 -16.17 -19.59 4.38
N THR A 15 -15.05 -20.30 4.53
CA THR A 15 -14.44 -20.55 5.84
C THR A 15 -14.12 -19.26 6.58
N TYR A 16 -13.52 -18.29 5.90
CA TYR A 16 -13.21 -17.00 6.48
C TYR A 16 -14.47 -16.23 6.92
N SER A 17 -15.46 -16.12 6.03
CA SER A 17 -16.69 -15.38 6.32
C SER A 17 -17.47 -15.99 7.49
N PHE A 18 -17.60 -17.30 7.55
CA PHE A 18 -18.27 -17.99 8.68
C PHE A 18 -17.51 -17.82 10.00
N SER A 19 -16.18 -17.86 9.96
CA SER A 19 -15.34 -17.70 11.15
C SER A 19 -15.34 -16.28 11.71
N THR A 20 -15.41 -15.28 10.84
CA THR A 20 -15.32 -13.85 11.22
C THR A 20 -16.67 -13.16 11.31
N LYS A 21 -17.71 -13.76 10.72
CA LYS A 21 -19.05 -13.20 10.49
C LYS A 21 -19.03 -11.94 9.63
N ILE A 22 -18.00 -11.75 8.81
CA ILE A 22 -17.88 -10.62 7.89
C ILE A 22 -18.22 -11.11 6.49
N PRO A 23 -19.15 -10.42 5.79
CA PRO A 23 -19.46 -10.76 4.41
C PRO A 23 -18.29 -10.45 3.49
N LEU A 24 -18.12 -11.29 2.47
CA LEU A 24 -17.05 -11.15 1.47
C LEU A 24 -17.64 -11.11 0.07
N VAL A 25 -16.98 -10.34 -0.79
CA VAL A 25 -17.29 -10.27 -2.23
C VAL A 25 -16.00 -10.48 -3.01
N LEU A 26 -16.00 -11.41 -3.95
CA LEU A 26 -14.95 -11.58 -4.94
C LEU A 26 -15.29 -10.70 -6.14
N LEU A 27 -14.43 -9.76 -6.45
CA LEU A 27 -14.52 -8.88 -7.61
C LEU A 27 -13.54 -9.33 -8.70
N ASP A 28 -13.90 -9.15 -9.94
CA ASP A 28 -13.00 -9.33 -11.08
C ASP A 28 -12.07 -8.10 -11.28
N GLU A 29 -11.31 -8.11 -12.36
CA GLU A 29 -10.37 -7.05 -12.74
C GLU A 29 -11.03 -5.70 -13.08
N ASN A 30 -12.35 -5.71 -13.36
CA ASN A 30 -13.17 -4.54 -13.66
C ASN A 30 -13.94 -4.04 -12.43
N GLY A 31 -13.89 -4.77 -11.31
CA GLY A 31 -14.66 -4.47 -10.10
C GLY A 31 -16.07 -5.06 -10.10
N GLU A 32 -16.38 -5.95 -11.04
CA GLU A 32 -17.67 -6.63 -11.09
C GLU A 32 -17.69 -7.83 -10.14
N THR A 33 -18.85 -8.09 -9.55
CA THR A 33 -19.03 -9.19 -8.58
C THR A 33 -19.03 -10.54 -9.27
N VAL A 34 -18.05 -11.38 -8.95
CA VAL A 34 -17.95 -12.78 -9.42
C VAL A 34 -18.60 -13.75 -8.44
N TYR A 35 -18.45 -13.50 -7.14
CA TYR A 35 -18.96 -14.37 -6.09
C TYR A 35 -19.14 -13.59 -4.80
N SER A 36 -20.14 -13.95 -4.01
CA SER A 36 -20.36 -13.38 -2.68
C SER A 36 -20.64 -14.47 -1.66
N VAL A 37 -20.20 -14.25 -0.43
CA VAL A 37 -20.44 -15.13 0.71
C VAL A 37 -20.77 -14.30 1.96
N GLY A 38 -21.70 -14.84 2.77
CA GLY A 38 -22.35 -14.09 3.85
C GLY A 38 -23.59 -13.35 3.34
N ASN A 39 -24.35 -12.80 4.28
CA ASN A 39 -25.54 -12.03 3.93
C ASN A 39 -25.14 -10.63 3.49
N GLU A 40 -25.72 -10.16 2.39
CA GLU A 40 -25.57 -8.76 1.99
C GLU A 40 -26.12 -7.87 3.11
N GLU A 41 -25.34 -6.91 3.56
CA GLU A 41 -25.76 -5.99 4.61
C GLU A 41 -26.99 -5.18 4.18
N PRO A 42 -28.05 -5.14 5.01
CA PRO A 42 -29.30 -4.47 4.65
C PRO A 42 -29.14 -3.00 4.29
N PHE A 43 -28.15 -2.32 4.88
CA PHE A 43 -27.83 -0.95 4.54
C PHE A 43 -27.20 -0.84 3.15
N CYS A 44 -26.25 -1.69 2.80
CA CYS A 44 -25.61 -1.67 1.49
C CYS A 44 -26.60 -1.93 0.36
N LYS A 45 -27.53 -2.87 0.56
CA LYS A 45 -28.61 -3.11 -0.38
C LYS A 45 -29.48 -1.87 -0.59
N PHE A 46 -29.97 -1.28 0.51
CA PHE A 46 -30.73 -0.03 0.45
C PHE A 46 -29.96 1.09 -0.24
N PHE A 47 -28.67 1.25 0.09
CA PHE A 47 -27.84 2.32 -0.46
C PHE A 47 -27.61 2.15 -1.97
N LYS A 48 -27.38 0.93 -2.45
CA LYS A 48 -27.26 0.62 -3.88
C LYS A 48 -28.56 0.90 -4.62
N ASP A 49 -29.70 0.44 -4.08
CA ASP A 49 -31.02 0.67 -4.66
C ASP A 49 -31.33 2.18 -4.74
N PHE A 50 -30.93 2.95 -3.71
CA PHE A 50 -31.14 4.38 -3.63
C PHE A 50 -30.23 5.17 -4.58
N THR A 51 -28.95 4.83 -4.70
CA THR A 51 -28.00 5.54 -5.56
C THR A 51 -28.07 5.12 -7.04
N GLY A 52 -28.67 3.98 -7.34
CA GLY A 52 -28.95 3.50 -8.69
C GLY A 52 -27.73 3.53 -9.62
N GLU A 53 -27.89 4.18 -10.78
CA GLU A 53 -26.86 4.24 -11.83
C GLU A 53 -25.57 4.95 -11.41
N MET A 54 -25.59 5.84 -10.41
CA MET A 54 -24.37 6.50 -9.93
C MET A 54 -23.33 5.52 -9.38
N ASN A 55 -23.78 4.40 -8.84
CA ASN A 55 -22.97 3.30 -8.30
C ASN A 55 -21.60 3.71 -7.70
N PRO A 56 -21.58 4.62 -6.71
CA PRO A 56 -20.32 5.16 -6.16
C PRO A 56 -19.50 4.08 -5.44
N CYS A 57 -20.14 2.99 -5.03
CA CYS A 57 -19.47 1.86 -4.37
C CYS A 57 -18.50 1.15 -5.31
N SER A 58 -18.92 0.84 -6.54
CA SER A 58 -18.09 0.09 -7.51
C SER A 58 -16.78 0.80 -7.81
N GLN A 59 -16.82 2.11 -8.05
CA GLN A 59 -15.62 2.91 -8.31
C GLN A 59 -14.66 2.92 -7.12
N THR A 60 -15.19 3.09 -5.91
CA THR A 60 -14.38 3.10 -4.69
C THR A 60 -13.78 1.73 -4.41
N HIS A 61 -14.55 0.65 -4.61
CA HIS A 61 -14.06 -0.72 -4.43
C HIS A 61 -12.95 -1.06 -5.42
N LEU A 62 -13.11 -0.69 -6.70
CA LEU A 62 -12.08 -0.90 -7.72
C LEU A 62 -10.81 -0.11 -7.42
N TYR A 63 -10.96 1.17 -7.00
CA TYR A 63 -9.82 1.98 -6.59
C TYR A 63 -9.07 1.32 -5.42
N ALA A 64 -9.78 0.92 -4.37
CA ALA A 64 -9.17 0.25 -3.21
C ALA A 64 -8.49 -1.07 -3.59
N ALA A 65 -9.09 -1.85 -4.50
CA ALA A 65 -8.49 -3.08 -5.02
C ALA A 65 -7.14 -2.80 -5.74
N LYS A 66 -7.07 -1.73 -6.51
CA LYS A 66 -5.83 -1.29 -7.17
C LYS A 66 -4.78 -0.78 -6.18
N GLN A 67 -5.19 -0.10 -5.10
CA GLN A 67 -4.26 0.27 -4.03
C GLN A 67 -3.70 -0.98 -3.33
N SER A 68 -4.55 -1.96 -3.01
CA SER A 68 -4.12 -3.23 -2.42
C SER A 68 -3.16 -4.01 -3.33
N GLU A 69 -3.40 -4.01 -4.65
CA GLU A 69 -2.47 -4.57 -5.63
C GLU A 69 -1.11 -3.86 -5.61
N LYS A 70 -1.11 -2.53 -5.62
CA LYS A 70 0.10 -1.71 -5.62
C LYS A 70 0.92 -1.92 -4.35
N LEU A 71 0.26 -1.95 -3.20
CA LEU A 71 0.91 -2.10 -1.88
C LEU A 71 1.34 -3.54 -1.60
N GLY A 72 0.73 -4.53 -2.25
CA GLY A 72 0.99 -5.95 -1.97
C GLY A 72 0.51 -6.43 -0.60
N GLU A 73 -0.51 -5.77 -0.05
CA GLU A 73 -1.08 -6.08 1.27
C GLU A 73 -2.59 -5.79 1.33
N ALA A 74 -3.22 -6.12 2.47
CA ALA A 74 -4.60 -5.76 2.71
C ALA A 74 -4.73 -4.23 2.82
N TYR A 75 -5.69 -3.65 2.10
CA TYR A 75 -5.96 -2.22 2.10
C TYR A 75 -7.30 -1.92 2.74
N THR A 76 -7.29 -1.18 3.85
CA THR A 76 -8.49 -0.75 4.56
C THR A 76 -8.89 0.65 4.11
N PHE A 77 -10.19 0.86 3.87
CA PHE A 77 -10.71 2.12 3.34
C PHE A 77 -12.15 2.39 3.79
N PHE A 78 -12.57 3.64 3.64
CA PHE A 78 -13.95 4.06 3.83
C PHE A 78 -14.71 4.00 2.50
N CYS A 79 -15.88 3.37 2.47
CA CYS A 79 -16.77 3.42 1.33
C CYS A 79 -17.45 4.81 1.23
N PRO A 80 -18.17 5.13 0.13
CA PRO A 80 -18.84 6.42 -0.02
C PRO A 80 -19.80 6.78 1.11
N ALA A 81 -20.39 5.78 1.76
CA ALA A 81 -21.28 5.95 2.91
C ALA A 81 -20.53 5.98 4.27
N GLY A 82 -19.21 6.12 4.29
CA GLY A 82 -18.42 6.19 5.53
C GLY A 82 -18.24 4.86 6.27
N LEU A 83 -18.71 3.74 5.69
CA LEU A 83 -18.49 2.42 6.28
C LEU A 83 -17.11 1.89 5.89
N ILE A 84 -16.56 1.06 6.77
CA ILE A 84 -15.21 0.52 6.59
C ILE A 84 -15.25 -0.81 5.86
N HIS A 85 -14.33 -0.95 4.92
CA HIS A 85 -14.05 -2.16 4.18
C HIS A 85 -12.55 -2.41 4.17
N TYR A 86 -12.15 -3.65 3.95
CA TYR A 86 -10.77 -3.97 3.59
C TYR A 86 -10.77 -4.93 2.41
N THR A 87 -9.75 -4.82 1.58
CA THR A 87 -9.64 -5.61 0.36
C THR A 87 -8.25 -6.20 0.23
N VAL A 88 -8.17 -7.36 -0.43
CA VAL A 88 -6.90 -8.03 -0.75
C VAL A 88 -6.87 -8.38 -2.23
N PRO A 89 -5.72 -8.24 -2.91
CA PRO A 89 -5.63 -8.49 -4.33
C PRO A 89 -5.58 -10.00 -4.62
N VAL A 90 -6.18 -10.40 -5.73
CA VAL A 90 -6.00 -11.73 -6.33
C VAL A 90 -5.09 -11.57 -7.53
N ILE A 91 -3.81 -11.90 -7.36
CA ILE A 91 -2.79 -11.81 -8.41
C ILE A 91 -2.48 -13.22 -8.89
N LYS A 92 -2.33 -13.43 -10.18
CA LYS A 92 -1.93 -14.70 -10.75
C LYS A 92 -0.97 -14.51 -11.90
N LYS A 93 0.21 -15.10 -11.80
CA LYS A 93 1.33 -14.93 -12.75
C LYS A 93 1.69 -13.45 -12.93
N GLY A 94 1.79 -12.71 -11.82
CA GLY A 94 2.09 -11.28 -11.82
C GLY A 94 0.97 -10.38 -12.37
N ILE A 95 -0.19 -10.94 -12.76
CA ILE A 95 -1.30 -10.20 -13.36
C ILE A 95 -2.45 -10.11 -12.35
N PHE A 96 -2.94 -8.89 -12.12
CA PHE A 96 -4.15 -8.65 -11.33
C PHE A 96 -5.36 -9.32 -11.97
N ARG A 97 -6.08 -10.12 -11.20
CA ARG A 97 -7.26 -10.90 -11.63
C ARG A 97 -8.51 -10.52 -10.89
N GLY A 98 -8.41 -9.57 -9.99
CA GLY A 98 -9.50 -9.12 -9.16
C GLY A 98 -9.08 -8.95 -7.71
N SER A 99 -10.05 -8.87 -6.81
CA SER A 99 -9.81 -8.69 -5.39
C SER A 99 -10.90 -9.35 -4.55
N VAL A 100 -10.56 -9.65 -3.31
CA VAL A 100 -11.55 -10.04 -2.30
C VAL A 100 -11.82 -8.83 -1.40
N LEU A 101 -13.05 -8.39 -1.38
CA LEU A 101 -13.54 -7.29 -0.55
C LEU A 101 -14.25 -7.86 0.67
N ALA A 102 -13.94 -7.36 1.86
CA ALA A 102 -14.55 -7.68 3.13
C ALA A 102 -15.24 -6.48 3.75
N GLY A 103 -16.38 -6.69 4.37
CA GLY A 103 -17.19 -5.64 4.99
C GLY A 103 -18.59 -5.52 4.37
N PRO A 104 -19.40 -4.54 4.79
CA PRO A 104 -19.02 -3.40 5.65
C PRO A 104 -18.86 -3.76 7.12
N ILE A 105 -18.08 -2.95 7.82
CA ILE A 105 -17.92 -2.96 9.27
C ILE A 105 -17.87 -1.53 9.80
N LEU A 106 -18.04 -1.38 11.11
CA LEU A 106 -17.81 -0.14 11.84
C LEU A 106 -16.65 -0.33 12.83
N MET A 107 -15.84 0.69 13.08
CA MET A 107 -14.79 0.68 14.10
C MET A 107 -15.28 1.24 15.45
N GLU A 108 -16.38 1.95 15.43
CA GLU A 108 -17.09 2.48 16.59
C GLU A 108 -18.59 2.46 16.35
N PHE A 109 -19.38 2.63 17.40
CA PHE A 109 -20.82 2.69 17.27
C PHE A 109 -21.24 3.94 16.47
N SER A 110 -22.16 3.75 15.51
CA SER A 110 -22.70 4.86 14.73
C SER A 110 -23.40 5.85 15.64
N ASP A 111 -23.05 7.12 15.54
CA ASP A 111 -23.73 8.22 16.18
C ASP A 111 -24.74 8.89 15.22
N GLN A 112 -25.52 9.84 15.76
CA GLN A 112 -26.49 10.58 14.95
C GLN A 112 -25.82 11.49 13.93
N LEU A 113 -24.60 11.95 14.21
CA LEU A 113 -23.85 12.82 13.31
C LEU A 113 -23.48 12.08 12.02
N MET A 114 -22.90 10.90 12.14
CA MET A 114 -22.57 10.03 11.00
C MET A 114 -23.79 9.74 10.12
N ILE A 115 -24.92 9.41 10.74
CA ILE A 115 -26.17 9.12 10.01
C ILE A 115 -26.66 10.38 9.26
N SER A 116 -26.63 11.54 9.93
CA SER A 116 -27.03 12.81 9.33
C SER A 116 -26.14 13.21 8.16
N GLU A 117 -24.83 13.01 8.26
CA GLU A 117 -23.87 13.26 7.20
C GLU A 117 -24.12 12.36 5.97
N ILE A 118 -24.40 11.07 6.17
CA ILE A 118 -24.74 10.15 5.08
C ILE A 118 -26.03 10.63 4.38
N MET A 119 -27.07 10.95 5.16
CA MET A 119 -28.34 11.40 4.61
C MET A 119 -28.19 12.71 3.82
N GLN A 120 -27.45 13.68 4.35
CA GLN A 120 -27.19 14.96 3.69
C GLN A 120 -26.38 14.77 2.41
N LYS A 121 -25.28 14.02 2.48
CA LYS A 121 -24.36 13.78 1.34
C LYS A 121 -25.07 13.16 0.13
N PHE A 122 -26.02 12.27 0.37
CA PHE A 122 -26.72 11.55 -0.70
C PHE A 122 -28.16 12.02 -0.91
N ASN A 123 -28.57 13.16 -0.31
CA ASN A 123 -29.93 13.70 -0.36
C ASN A 123 -31.02 12.68 -0.01
N ILE A 124 -30.79 11.87 1.02
CA ILE A 124 -31.77 10.89 1.50
C ILE A 124 -32.82 11.62 2.32
N ASP A 125 -34.08 11.47 1.95
CA ASP A 125 -35.21 12.12 2.61
C ASP A 125 -35.32 11.68 4.09
N LEU A 126 -35.61 12.64 4.99
CA LEU A 126 -35.75 12.41 6.44
C LEU A 126 -36.79 11.33 6.78
N LYS A 127 -37.77 11.06 5.93
CA LYS A 127 -38.70 9.94 6.11
C LYS A 127 -38.01 8.57 6.20
N TYR A 128 -36.78 8.43 5.69
CA TYR A 128 -35.99 7.21 5.75
C TYR A 128 -35.06 7.13 6.96
N LEU A 129 -35.00 8.19 7.82
CA LEU A 129 -34.06 8.28 8.94
C LEU A 129 -34.08 7.04 9.83
N GLY A 130 -35.25 6.65 10.34
CA GLY A 130 -35.37 5.48 11.24
C GLY A 130 -34.94 4.17 10.57
N MET A 131 -35.18 4.01 9.26
CA MET A 131 -34.79 2.84 8.52
C MET A 131 -33.26 2.82 8.30
N VAL A 132 -32.67 3.95 7.92
CA VAL A 132 -31.21 4.11 7.74
C VAL A 132 -30.48 3.83 9.06
N GLU A 133 -30.94 4.44 10.15
CA GLU A 133 -30.40 4.24 11.49
C GLU A 133 -30.44 2.76 11.91
N SER A 134 -31.61 2.12 11.78
CA SER A 134 -31.75 0.68 12.11
C SER A 134 -30.81 -0.19 11.34
N LYS A 135 -30.63 0.07 10.03
CA LYS A 135 -29.75 -0.71 9.16
C LYS A 135 -28.27 -0.49 9.45
N ILE A 136 -27.83 0.75 9.72
CA ILE A 136 -26.44 1.04 10.09
C ILE A 136 -26.11 0.44 11.45
N ARG A 137 -27.02 0.51 12.43
CA ARG A 137 -26.82 -0.09 13.76
C ARG A 137 -26.74 -1.62 13.75
N SER A 138 -27.22 -2.29 12.70
CA SER A 138 -27.07 -3.74 12.53
C SER A 138 -25.67 -4.14 12.05
N ILE A 139 -24.87 -3.20 11.56
CA ILE A 139 -23.51 -3.47 11.08
C ILE A 139 -22.60 -3.81 12.26
N GLN A 140 -21.77 -4.83 12.07
CA GLN A 140 -20.85 -5.29 13.11
C GLN A 140 -19.81 -4.22 13.46
N VAL A 141 -19.67 -3.93 14.75
CA VAL A 141 -18.61 -3.06 15.27
C VAL A 141 -17.40 -3.90 15.63
N ILE A 142 -16.22 -3.55 15.11
CA ILE A 142 -14.97 -4.26 15.31
C ILE A 142 -13.88 -3.25 15.65
N ASP A 143 -13.12 -3.54 16.71
CA ASP A 143 -11.99 -2.72 17.13
C ASP A 143 -10.98 -2.49 15.99
N PRO A 144 -10.43 -1.27 15.83
CA PRO A 144 -9.50 -0.94 14.73
C PRO A 144 -8.29 -1.87 14.64
N THR A 145 -7.72 -2.26 15.79
CA THR A 145 -6.60 -3.19 15.83
C THR A 145 -6.99 -4.55 15.26
N ARG A 146 -8.18 -5.02 15.63
CA ARG A 146 -8.73 -6.28 15.12
C ARG A 146 -9.04 -6.22 13.62
N VAL A 147 -9.51 -5.09 13.11
CA VAL A 147 -9.74 -4.88 11.66
C VAL A 147 -8.45 -5.09 10.88
N ARG A 148 -7.34 -4.53 11.37
CA ARG A 148 -6.01 -4.70 10.75
C ARG A 148 -5.60 -6.19 10.70
N TYR A 149 -5.76 -6.91 11.80
CA TYR A 149 -5.42 -8.35 11.83
C TYR A 149 -6.35 -9.20 10.97
N LEU A 150 -7.62 -8.85 10.86
CA LEU A 150 -8.57 -9.52 9.96
C LEU A 150 -8.19 -9.28 8.50
N GLY A 151 -7.78 -8.08 8.12
CA GLY A 151 -7.25 -7.79 6.79
C GLY A 151 -6.01 -8.63 6.48
N ASN A 152 -5.06 -8.68 7.39
CA ASN A 152 -3.85 -9.50 7.26
C ASN A 152 -4.18 -11.00 7.17
N LEU A 153 -5.12 -11.49 7.97
CA LEU A 153 -5.57 -12.87 7.91
C LEU A 153 -6.19 -13.21 6.56
N LEU A 154 -7.07 -12.34 6.03
CA LEU A 154 -7.64 -12.51 4.71
C LEU A 154 -6.56 -12.54 3.62
N PHE A 155 -5.58 -11.65 3.73
CA PHE A 155 -4.43 -11.63 2.84
C PHE A 155 -3.67 -12.97 2.87
N ILE A 156 -3.34 -13.49 4.05
CA ILE A 156 -2.65 -14.78 4.22
C ILE A 156 -3.48 -15.91 3.60
N VAL A 157 -4.80 -15.94 3.84
CA VAL A 157 -5.72 -16.97 3.31
C VAL A 157 -5.73 -16.94 1.78
N VAL A 158 -5.97 -15.79 1.17
CA VAL A 158 -5.99 -15.65 -0.30
C VAL A 158 -4.63 -15.99 -0.89
N PHE A 159 -3.59 -15.50 -0.25
CA PHE A 159 -2.21 -15.63 -0.70
C PHE A 159 -1.68 -17.07 -0.62
N SER A 160 -2.10 -17.85 0.42
CA SER A 160 -1.71 -19.26 0.55
C SER A 160 -2.18 -20.13 -0.63
N LEU A 161 -3.17 -19.67 -1.39
CA LEU A 161 -3.70 -20.36 -2.57
C LEU A 161 -2.95 -20.00 -3.87
N LEU A 162 -2.00 -19.06 -3.79
CA LEU A 162 -1.25 -18.51 -4.92
C LEU A 162 0.20 -19.02 -4.88
N ASP A 163 0.41 -20.31 -5.12
CA ASP A 163 1.68 -21.05 -4.88
C ASP A 163 2.94 -20.46 -5.56
N ASP A 164 2.82 -19.74 -6.68
CA ASP A 164 3.96 -19.28 -7.48
C ASP A 164 4.35 -17.79 -7.26
N GLU A 165 3.64 -17.03 -6.42
CA GLU A 165 3.67 -15.57 -6.44
C GLU A 165 4.16 -14.92 -5.15
N LYS A 166 4.61 -15.75 -4.20
CA LYS A 166 5.12 -15.31 -2.89
C LYS A 166 6.19 -14.22 -3.00
N LYS A 167 7.17 -14.43 -3.87
CA LYS A 167 8.32 -13.52 -4.03
C LYS A 167 7.93 -12.15 -4.61
N GLU A 168 7.01 -12.12 -5.57
CA GLU A 168 6.58 -10.87 -6.21
C GLU A 168 5.82 -9.95 -5.25
N LEU A 169 4.93 -10.52 -4.44
CA LEU A 169 4.16 -9.75 -3.46
C LEU A 169 5.01 -9.35 -2.24
N GLU A 170 5.92 -10.19 -1.79
CA GLU A 170 6.91 -9.83 -0.77
C GLU A 170 7.78 -8.64 -1.24
N ASN A 171 8.21 -8.64 -2.50
CA ASN A 171 8.93 -7.51 -3.09
C ASN A 171 8.07 -6.23 -3.14
N ARG A 172 6.80 -6.31 -3.56
CA ARG A 172 5.89 -5.16 -3.56
C ARG A 172 5.67 -4.59 -2.16
N LYS A 173 5.51 -5.48 -1.17
CA LYS A 173 5.36 -5.07 0.23
C LYS A 173 6.62 -4.38 0.77
N LEU A 174 7.80 -4.88 0.42
CA LEU A 174 9.08 -4.25 0.75
C LEU A 174 9.19 -2.85 0.12
N ILE A 175 8.86 -2.72 -1.16
CA ILE A 175 8.87 -1.43 -1.87
C ILE A 175 7.91 -0.44 -1.22
N ALA A 176 6.67 -0.88 -0.91
CA ALA A 176 5.67 -0.02 -0.28
C ALA A 176 6.09 0.44 1.13
N ALA A 177 6.68 -0.46 1.94
CA ALA A 177 7.20 -0.12 3.26
C ALA A 177 8.33 0.93 3.18
N HIS A 178 9.25 0.79 2.23
CA HIS A 178 10.30 1.78 1.99
C HIS A 178 9.76 3.13 1.51
N GLN A 179 8.75 3.13 0.63
CA GLN A 179 8.09 4.37 0.19
C GLN A 179 7.36 5.07 1.34
N SER A 180 6.72 4.31 2.24
CA SER A 180 6.04 4.86 3.42
C SER A 180 7.05 5.50 4.38
N ASP A 181 8.17 4.83 4.66
CA ASP A 181 9.26 5.33 5.50
C ASP A 181 9.89 6.62 4.93
N LEU A 182 10.09 6.65 3.61
CA LEU A 182 10.56 7.86 2.91
C LEU A 182 9.56 9.01 2.98
N ASN A 183 8.26 8.74 2.85
CA ASN A 183 7.23 9.77 2.93
C ASN A 183 7.09 10.34 4.35
N GLU A 184 7.22 9.51 5.39
CA GLU A 184 7.24 9.95 6.79
C GLU A 184 8.44 10.87 7.04
N LYS A 185 9.63 10.48 6.58
CA LYS A 185 10.84 11.32 6.69
C LYS A 185 10.75 12.62 5.89
N ILE A 186 10.10 12.62 4.72
CA ILE A 186 9.82 13.85 3.96
C ILE A 186 8.87 14.77 4.73
N GLN A 187 7.89 14.24 5.46
CA GLN A 187 6.99 15.05 6.28
C GLN A 187 7.73 15.68 7.46
N ASP A 188 8.58 14.92 8.16
CA ASP A 188 9.42 15.42 9.25
C ASP A 188 10.38 16.55 8.79
N ILE A 189 10.86 16.48 7.54
CA ILE A 189 11.70 17.50 6.93
C ILE A 189 10.91 18.78 6.59
N LYS A 190 9.63 18.65 6.20
CA LYS A 190 8.76 19.81 5.91
C LYS A 190 8.51 20.69 7.13
N ASP A 191 8.50 20.09 8.31
CA ASP A 191 8.28 20.80 9.56
C ASP A 191 9.54 21.54 10.06
N ASN A 192 10.71 21.34 9.39
CA ASN A 192 11.97 22.02 9.64
C ASN A 192 12.34 22.96 8.49
N ASP A 193 12.24 24.27 8.69
CA ASP A 193 12.36 25.36 7.70
C ASP A 193 13.73 25.53 6.96
N ASN A 194 14.68 24.60 7.05
CA ASN A 194 15.97 24.67 6.34
C ASN A 194 16.10 23.58 5.27
N VAL A 195 15.92 23.96 4.00
CA VAL A 195 16.00 23.08 2.83
C VAL A 195 17.47 22.90 2.38
N GLU A 196 18.28 22.21 3.18
CA GLU A 196 19.54 21.64 2.72
C GLU A 196 19.34 20.19 2.27
N PHE A 197 20.01 19.76 1.17
CA PHE A 197 19.93 18.38 0.71
C PHE A 197 20.41 17.40 1.79
N TYR A 198 21.54 17.66 2.41
CA TYR A 198 22.10 16.99 3.59
C TYR A 198 23.37 17.72 4.02
N SER A 199 23.75 17.58 5.31
CA SER A 199 24.96 18.22 5.80
C SER A 199 26.21 17.40 5.47
N TYR A 200 27.35 18.05 5.42
CA TYR A 200 28.65 17.40 5.25
C TYR A 200 28.92 16.36 6.36
N GLU A 201 28.46 16.64 7.57
CA GLU A 201 28.59 15.72 8.71
C GLU A 201 27.83 14.43 8.49
N THR A 202 26.60 14.50 7.96
CA THR A 202 25.76 13.33 7.62
C THR A 202 26.42 12.48 6.53
N GLU A 203 26.97 13.13 5.51
CA GLU A 203 27.74 12.45 4.46
C GLU A 203 28.93 11.70 5.04
N LYS A 204 29.74 12.39 5.86
CA LYS A 204 30.91 11.81 6.50
C LYS A 204 30.56 10.61 7.39
N GLU A 205 29.45 10.70 8.12
CA GLU A 205 28.97 9.60 8.96
C GLU A 205 28.56 8.39 8.09
N LEU A 206 27.81 8.60 6.99
CA LEU A 206 27.46 7.57 6.04
C LEU A 206 28.71 6.84 5.50
N LEU A 207 29.70 7.61 5.02
CA LEU A 207 30.93 7.04 4.46
C LEU A 207 31.73 6.26 5.50
N LEU A 208 31.72 6.70 6.76
CA LEU A 208 32.35 5.96 7.85
C LEU A 208 31.65 4.63 8.13
N LYS A 209 30.32 4.60 8.11
CA LYS A 209 29.51 3.37 8.28
C LYS A 209 29.81 2.36 7.16
N VAL A 210 29.84 2.83 5.89
CA VAL A 210 30.16 1.99 4.74
C VAL A 210 31.56 1.43 4.85
N ARG A 211 32.56 2.26 5.17
CA ARG A 211 33.97 1.85 5.35
C ARG A 211 34.14 0.77 6.42
N ASN A 212 33.33 0.85 7.49
CA ASN A 212 33.38 -0.09 8.61
C ASN A 212 32.49 -1.33 8.39
N GLY A 213 31.78 -1.44 7.26
CA GLY A 213 30.86 -2.56 6.98
C GLY A 213 29.59 -2.55 7.84
N ASP A 214 29.22 -1.40 8.46
CA ASP A 214 27.96 -1.26 9.20
C ASP A 214 26.80 -1.02 8.21
N ILE A 215 26.31 -2.09 7.61
CA ILE A 215 25.26 -2.06 6.58
C ILE A 215 23.96 -1.44 7.12
N ILE A 216 23.56 -1.80 8.35
CA ILE A 216 22.31 -1.32 8.95
C ILE A 216 22.39 0.19 9.22
N GLY A 217 23.46 0.66 9.83
CA GLY A 217 23.70 2.07 10.07
C GLY A 217 23.79 2.87 8.78
N ALA A 218 24.50 2.35 7.77
CA ALA A 218 24.62 2.99 6.47
C ALA A 218 23.26 3.14 5.76
N LYS A 219 22.44 2.07 5.76
CA LYS A 219 21.10 2.10 5.16
C LYS A 219 20.18 3.13 5.82
N ASN A 220 20.20 3.25 7.14
CA ASN A 220 19.39 4.23 7.86
C ASN A 220 19.76 5.67 7.46
N ILE A 221 21.05 6.00 7.46
CA ILE A 221 21.53 7.33 7.08
C ILE A 221 21.23 7.61 5.60
N LEU A 222 21.45 6.63 4.71
CA LEU A 222 21.18 6.79 3.30
C LEU A 222 19.69 7.06 3.03
N ASN A 223 18.79 6.37 3.71
CA ASN A 223 17.34 6.60 3.60
C ASN A 223 16.95 8.02 4.00
N ASP A 224 17.55 8.57 5.07
CA ASP A 224 17.33 9.96 5.49
C ASP A 224 17.83 10.93 4.43
N MET A 225 19.02 10.71 3.89
CA MET A 225 19.59 11.54 2.84
C MET A 225 18.74 11.52 1.56
N ILE A 226 18.25 10.35 1.15
CA ILE A 226 17.35 10.21 0.00
C ILE A 226 16.04 10.98 0.22
N GLY A 227 15.43 10.86 1.40
CA GLY A 227 14.24 11.62 1.76
C GLY A 227 14.47 13.13 1.61
N ARG A 228 15.59 13.65 2.11
CA ARG A 228 15.98 15.06 1.95
C ARG A 228 16.21 15.47 0.50
N ILE A 229 16.88 14.63 -0.30
CA ILE A 229 17.12 14.89 -1.73
C ILE A 229 15.78 14.98 -2.48
N LEU A 230 14.86 14.04 -2.24
CA LEU A 230 13.53 14.02 -2.87
C LEU A 230 12.74 15.29 -2.53
N PHE A 231 12.75 15.69 -1.26
CA PHE A 231 12.08 16.89 -0.81
C PHE A 231 12.70 18.16 -1.38
N ALA A 232 14.02 18.37 -1.20
CA ALA A 232 14.74 19.57 -1.63
C ALA A 232 14.76 19.74 -3.16
N SER A 233 14.64 18.64 -3.92
CA SER A 233 14.56 18.68 -5.38
C SER A 233 13.20 19.13 -5.91
N GLY A 234 12.16 19.22 -5.06
CA GLY A 234 10.79 19.50 -5.49
C GLY A 234 10.25 18.48 -6.50
N GLY A 235 10.75 17.23 -6.48
CA GLY A 235 10.38 16.19 -7.43
C GLY A 235 11.07 16.29 -8.81
N ASN A 236 12.07 17.16 -8.96
CA ASN A 236 12.83 17.25 -10.20
C ASN A 236 13.76 16.05 -10.37
N ILE A 237 13.39 15.13 -11.26
CA ILE A 237 14.10 13.88 -11.50
C ILE A 237 15.56 14.07 -11.89
N ASN A 238 15.91 15.15 -12.59
CA ASN A 238 17.29 15.40 -13.00
C ASN A 238 18.16 15.80 -11.82
N ILE A 239 17.63 16.59 -10.88
CA ILE A 239 18.32 16.93 -9.64
C ILE A 239 18.51 15.68 -8.78
N ILE A 240 17.47 14.85 -8.65
CA ILE A 240 17.53 13.61 -7.87
C ILE A 240 18.58 12.66 -8.48
N LYS A 241 18.58 12.48 -9.80
CA LYS A 241 19.60 11.67 -10.50
C LYS A 241 21.02 12.19 -10.25
N SER A 242 21.24 13.49 -10.36
CA SER A 242 22.54 14.11 -10.13
C SER A 242 23.07 13.85 -8.71
N LYS A 243 22.21 14.05 -7.71
CA LYS A 243 22.56 13.79 -6.31
C LYS A 243 22.75 12.30 -6.00
N THR A 244 21.97 11.44 -6.62
CA THR A 244 22.15 9.99 -6.50
C THR A 244 23.49 9.54 -7.09
N LEU A 245 23.90 10.09 -8.23
CA LEU A 245 25.20 9.81 -8.85
C LEU A 245 26.37 10.26 -7.98
N GLU A 246 26.23 11.44 -7.35
CA GLU A 246 27.22 11.95 -6.39
C GLU A 246 27.38 10.96 -5.22
N LEU A 247 26.29 10.54 -4.59
CA LEU A 247 26.30 9.54 -3.52
C LEU A 247 26.89 8.20 -3.97
N CYS A 248 26.52 7.67 -5.15
CA CYS A 248 27.10 6.44 -5.69
C CYS A 248 28.64 6.50 -5.77
N THR A 249 29.16 7.62 -6.24
CA THR A 249 30.60 7.81 -6.35
C THR A 249 31.28 7.81 -5.00
N LEU A 250 30.71 8.50 -4.03
CA LEU A 250 31.24 8.58 -2.67
C LEU A 250 31.20 7.23 -1.96
N LEU A 251 30.09 6.49 -2.07
CA LEU A 251 29.92 5.16 -1.49
C LEU A 251 30.88 4.15 -2.10
N SER A 252 31.09 4.20 -3.43
CA SER A 252 32.06 3.35 -4.13
C SER A 252 33.46 3.55 -3.59
N ARG A 253 33.89 4.80 -3.38
CA ARG A 253 35.20 5.11 -2.80
C ARG A 253 35.31 4.63 -1.36
N ALA A 254 34.29 4.88 -0.54
CA ALA A 254 34.28 4.42 0.84
C ALA A 254 34.32 2.90 0.96
N SER A 255 33.68 2.18 0.05
CA SER A 255 33.72 0.71 0.01
C SER A 255 35.14 0.20 -0.33
N ILE A 256 35.83 0.81 -1.29
CA ILE A 256 37.20 0.47 -1.62
C ILE A 256 38.15 0.79 -0.44
N ASP A 257 37.97 1.94 0.21
CA ASP A 257 38.72 2.31 1.41
C ASP A 257 38.47 1.33 2.58
N GLY A 258 37.28 0.73 2.61
CA GLY A 258 36.89 -0.33 3.58
C GLY A 258 37.41 -1.73 3.23
N GLY A 259 38.12 -1.89 2.09
CA GLY A 259 38.76 -3.14 1.68
C GLY A 259 37.98 -3.95 0.63
N ALA A 260 36.94 -3.38 0.02
CA ALA A 260 36.26 -4.04 -1.10
C ALA A 260 37.16 -4.07 -2.37
N ASP A 261 36.98 -5.11 -3.20
CA ASP A 261 37.73 -5.23 -4.45
C ASP A 261 37.39 -4.10 -5.41
N SER A 262 38.40 -3.32 -5.79
CA SER A 262 38.24 -2.12 -6.61
C SER A 262 37.65 -2.41 -8.00
N ASN A 263 37.98 -3.54 -8.61
CA ASN A 263 37.48 -3.91 -9.95
C ASN A 263 35.96 -4.23 -9.85
N THR A 264 35.58 -4.96 -8.84
CA THR A 264 34.16 -5.28 -8.58
C THR A 264 33.35 -4.01 -8.35
N ILE A 265 33.84 -3.07 -7.52
CA ILE A 265 33.15 -1.81 -7.25
C ILE A 265 33.06 -0.92 -8.49
N ILE A 266 34.11 -0.83 -9.30
CA ILE A 266 34.10 -0.05 -10.54
C ILE A 266 33.08 -0.63 -11.54
N ASP A 267 33.00 -1.95 -11.68
CA ASP A 267 32.04 -2.62 -12.57
C ASP A 267 30.59 -2.37 -12.08
N LEU A 268 30.33 -2.50 -10.78
CA LEU A 268 29.05 -2.15 -10.16
C LEU A 268 28.70 -0.68 -10.44
N ASN A 269 29.62 0.25 -10.20
CA ASN A 269 29.38 1.67 -10.42
C ASN A 269 29.00 1.98 -11.89
N SER A 270 29.69 1.33 -12.85
CA SER A 270 29.37 1.46 -14.27
C SER A 270 27.95 0.97 -14.61
N LYS A 271 27.55 -0.18 -14.06
CA LYS A 271 26.16 -0.70 -14.18
C LYS A 271 25.15 0.25 -13.57
N PHE A 272 25.52 0.87 -12.46
CA PHE A 272 24.72 1.88 -11.78
C PHE A 272 24.47 3.12 -12.63
N LEU A 273 25.52 3.69 -13.19
CA LEU A 273 25.43 4.85 -14.07
C LEU A 273 24.50 4.60 -15.27
N TYR A 274 24.63 3.43 -15.88
CA TYR A 274 23.79 3.04 -17.00
C TYR A 274 22.30 2.94 -16.59
N LYS A 275 22.00 2.33 -15.44
CA LYS A 275 20.63 2.19 -14.97
C LYS A 275 19.99 3.55 -14.63
N ILE A 276 20.67 4.41 -13.85
CA ILE A 276 20.17 5.73 -13.49
C ILE A 276 19.82 6.57 -14.72
N SER A 277 20.66 6.54 -15.76
CA SER A 277 20.39 7.31 -16.99
C SER A 277 19.06 6.93 -17.64
N ASN A 278 18.67 5.67 -17.55
CA ASN A 278 17.48 5.11 -18.19
C ASN A 278 16.18 5.20 -17.34
N ILE A 279 16.28 5.47 -16.04
CA ILE A 279 15.12 5.63 -15.18
C ILE A 279 14.36 6.91 -15.56
N LYS A 280 13.04 6.81 -15.73
CA LYS A 280 12.18 7.93 -16.17
C LYS A 280 11.22 8.43 -15.10
N ASN A 281 11.03 7.70 -14.02
CA ASN A 281 10.13 8.08 -12.94
C ASN A 281 10.84 8.02 -11.57
N ILE A 282 10.28 8.73 -10.58
CA ILE A 282 10.84 8.84 -9.24
C ILE A 282 10.70 7.54 -8.45
N GLU A 283 9.64 6.78 -8.70
CA GLU A 283 9.33 5.54 -8.00
C GLU A 283 10.42 4.48 -8.28
N ASP A 284 10.76 4.28 -9.56
CA ASP A 284 11.84 3.36 -9.97
C ASP A 284 13.21 3.81 -9.44
N LEU A 285 13.44 5.14 -9.41
CA LEU A 285 14.69 5.69 -8.90
C LEU A 285 14.83 5.43 -7.39
N SER A 286 13.78 5.67 -6.61
CA SER A 286 13.77 5.46 -5.16
C SER A 286 13.99 3.98 -4.81
N TYR A 287 13.26 3.08 -5.48
CA TYR A 287 13.45 1.63 -5.33
C TYR A 287 14.91 1.22 -5.56
N TRP A 288 15.48 1.76 -6.61
CA TRP A 288 16.80 1.39 -7.03
C TRP A 288 17.92 1.91 -6.11
N VAL A 289 17.77 3.14 -5.59
CA VAL A 289 18.76 3.75 -4.68
C VAL A 289 18.81 3.00 -3.34
N ILE A 290 17.66 2.50 -2.85
CA ILE A 290 17.59 1.70 -1.61
C ILE A 290 18.40 0.40 -1.75
N HIS A 291 18.41 -0.24 -2.94
CA HIS A 291 19.15 -1.48 -3.19
C HIS A 291 20.61 -1.25 -3.58
N MET A 292 21.08 -0.01 -3.54
CA MET A 292 22.46 0.33 -3.88
C MET A 292 23.48 -0.16 -2.84
N LEU A 293 23.06 -0.40 -1.60
CA LEU A 293 23.91 -0.87 -0.50
C LEU A 293 23.86 -2.40 -0.31
N ASP A 294 23.08 -3.11 -1.09
CA ASP A 294 23.04 -4.58 -1.10
C ASP A 294 24.12 -5.14 -2.03
#